data_07b31aa585ce36510c796aff4c6e3203
#
_entry.id   07b31aa585ce36510c796aff4c6e3203
#
_cell.length_a   1.000
_cell.length_b   1.000
_cell.length_c   1.000
_cell.angle_alpha   90.00
_cell.angle_beta   90.00
_cell.angle_gamma   90.00
#
_symmetry.space_group_name_H-M   'P 1'
#
loop_
_entity.id
_entity.type
_entity.pdbx_description
1 polymer ?
#
loop_
_entity_poly.entity_id
_entity_poly.type
_entity_poly.pdbx_seq_one_letter_code
_entity_poly.pdbx_strand_id
1 'polypeptide(L)'
;MQKNIKLGVFGGSFDPPHKAHLELVRSAVEELELDHVLVTVANDPWQKSATRQVTDGVHRLEMTRLLFRDYSDATVTDIEFQLGGESNTADTLRALRSKHQSAEFYLLLGYDSAIGIETWRDPNVILDQSQVVVVERPGFTNVKLPSILSSAIHLQGANLDISSETIRSRLENEENISGAIPDQIRNYIAGHGLYRE
;
A
#
# COMPACT_ATOMS: atom_id res chain seq x y z
N MET A 1 -12.50 -8.99 -29.36
CA MET A 1 -12.51 -7.91 -28.35
C MET A 1 -11.16 -7.95 -27.65
N GLN A 2 -10.44 -6.82 -27.61
CA GLN A 2 -9.20 -6.75 -26.85
C GLN A 2 -9.56 -6.82 -25.35
N LYS A 3 -8.99 -7.76 -24.60
CA LYS A 3 -9.22 -7.86 -23.14
C LYS A 3 -8.66 -6.59 -22.51
N ASN A 4 -9.47 -5.85 -21.75
CA ASN A 4 -8.96 -4.74 -20.96
C ASN A 4 -7.96 -5.26 -19.94
N ILE A 5 -6.84 -4.56 -19.79
CA ILE A 5 -5.82 -4.90 -18.79
C ILE A 5 -6.35 -4.49 -17.42
N LYS A 6 -6.38 -5.43 -16.47
CA LYS A 6 -6.73 -5.18 -15.07
C LYS A 6 -5.48 -4.82 -14.27
N LEU A 7 -5.35 -3.58 -13.86
CA LEU A 7 -4.20 -3.10 -13.07
C LEU A 7 -4.61 -2.82 -11.63
N GLY A 8 -4.00 -3.55 -10.69
CA GLY A 8 -4.05 -3.19 -9.28
C GLY A 8 -3.21 -1.93 -9.00
N VAL A 9 -3.67 -1.07 -8.12
CA VAL A 9 -2.92 0.06 -7.57
C VAL A 9 -2.90 -0.08 -6.05
N PHE A 10 -1.73 -0.27 -5.47
CA PHE A 10 -1.55 -0.45 -4.05
C PHE A 10 -0.66 0.65 -3.49
N GLY A 11 -1.28 1.67 -2.87
CA GLY A 11 -0.61 2.80 -2.25
C GLY A 11 -0.32 2.59 -0.77
N GLY A 12 0.81 3.11 -0.30
CA GLY A 12 1.14 3.06 1.11
C GLY A 12 2.35 3.90 1.50
N SER A 13 2.47 4.17 2.82
CA SER A 13 3.70 4.77 3.36
C SER A 13 4.86 3.78 3.42
N PHE A 14 4.57 2.49 3.64
CA PHE A 14 5.55 1.40 3.73
C PHE A 14 6.70 1.73 4.70
N ASP A 15 6.37 1.97 5.96
CA ASP A 15 7.28 2.51 6.98
C ASP A 15 7.39 1.65 8.26
N PRO A 16 8.05 0.46 8.18
CA PRO A 16 8.57 -0.22 7.00
C PRO A 16 7.53 -1.09 6.26
N PRO A 17 7.83 -1.51 5.02
CA PRO A 17 7.05 -2.54 4.33
C PRO A 17 7.25 -3.90 5.03
N HIS A 18 6.22 -4.77 4.95
CA HIS A 18 6.20 -6.05 5.65
C HIS A 18 5.42 -7.13 4.87
N LYS A 19 5.51 -8.37 5.33
CA LYS A 19 4.92 -9.53 4.66
C LYS A 19 3.41 -9.39 4.39
N ALA A 20 2.65 -8.76 5.31
CA ALA A 20 1.21 -8.58 5.08
C ALA A 20 0.91 -7.65 3.88
N HIS A 21 1.80 -6.72 3.53
CA HIS A 21 1.66 -5.95 2.29
C HIS A 21 1.82 -6.82 1.04
N LEU A 22 2.79 -7.74 1.04
CA LEU A 22 3.00 -8.67 -0.06
C LEU A 22 1.83 -9.63 -0.20
N GLU A 23 1.34 -10.19 0.91
CA GLU A 23 0.21 -11.13 0.89
C GLU A 23 -1.10 -10.44 0.44
N LEU A 24 -1.32 -9.18 0.82
CA LEU A 24 -2.44 -8.40 0.31
C LEU A 24 -2.42 -8.33 -1.22
N VAL A 25 -1.27 -8.02 -1.80
CA VAL A 25 -1.10 -7.96 -3.26
C VAL A 25 -1.31 -9.32 -3.89
N ARG A 26 -0.77 -10.40 -3.31
CA ARG A 26 -0.95 -11.77 -3.81
C ARG A 26 -2.41 -12.18 -3.85
N SER A 27 -3.13 -12.02 -2.72
CA SER A 27 -4.56 -12.35 -2.67
C SER A 27 -5.35 -11.57 -3.71
N ALA A 28 -5.06 -10.28 -3.88
CA ALA A 28 -5.75 -9.48 -4.88
C ALA A 28 -5.47 -9.93 -6.32
N VAL A 29 -4.22 -10.29 -6.65
CA VAL A 29 -3.86 -10.82 -7.97
C VAL A 29 -4.60 -12.12 -8.25
N GLU A 30 -4.61 -13.04 -7.29
CA GLU A 30 -5.24 -14.36 -7.43
C GLU A 30 -6.77 -14.28 -7.52
N GLU A 31 -7.42 -13.55 -6.59
CA GLU A 31 -8.88 -13.52 -6.50
C GLU A 31 -9.56 -12.66 -7.58
N LEU A 32 -8.89 -11.59 -8.04
CA LEU A 32 -9.44 -10.69 -9.07
C LEU A 32 -8.89 -10.97 -10.47
N GLU A 33 -7.96 -11.91 -10.59
CA GLU A 33 -7.25 -12.18 -11.84
C GLU A 33 -6.65 -10.88 -12.42
N LEU A 34 -5.91 -10.13 -11.58
CA LEU A 34 -5.23 -8.92 -12.02
C LEU A 34 -4.06 -9.29 -12.95
N ASP A 35 -3.92 -8.55 -14.04
CA ASP A 35 -2.80 -8.76 -14.96
C ASP A 35 -1.47 -8.23 -14.36
N HIS A 36 -1.53 -7.21 -13.49
CA HIS A 36 -0.37 -6.67 -12.76
C HIS A 36 -0.77 -5.72 -11.63
N VAL A 37 0.13 -5.48 -10.67
CA VAL A 37 -0.07 -4.50 -9.60
C VAL A 37 1.03 -3.44 -9.60
N LEU A 38 0.63 -2.17 -9.57
CA LEU A 38 1.52 -1.02 -9.38
C LEU A 38 1.53 -0.66 -7.88
N VAL A 39 2.67 -0.88 -7.23
CA VAL A 39 2.86 -0.51 -5.82
C VAL A 39 3.42 0.89 -5.75
N THR A 40 2.66 1.84 -5.20
CA THR A 40 3.01 3.26 -5.13
C THR A 40 3.42 3.65 -3.72
N VAL A 41 4.67 4.09 -3.56
CA VAL A 41 5.19 4.52 -2.26
C VAL A 41 4.92 6.01 -2.08
N ALA A 42 4.25 6.36 -0.99
CA ALA A 42 3.96 7.76 -0.68
C ALA A 42 5.24 8.59 -0.57
N ASN A 43 5.33 9.69 -1.34
CA ASN A 43 6.42 10.64 -1.25
C ASN A 43 6.38 11.36 0.11
N ASP A 44 5.30 12.10 0.36
CA ASP A 44 5.00 12.73 1.65
C ASP A 44 3.63 12.23 2.16
N PRO A 45 3.60 11.26 3.08
CA PRO A 45 2.36 10.78 3.69
C PRO A 45 1.87 11.76 4.76
N TRP A 46 1.46 12.96 4.36
CA TRP A 46 1.15 14.12 5.20
C TRP A 46 0.23 13.80 6.40
N GLN A 47 -0.75 12.91 6.25
CA GLN A 47 -1.62 12.49 7.36
C GLN A 47 -0.85 11.79 8.48
N LYS A 48 0.24 11.09 8.15
CA LYS A 48 1.09 10.38 9.12
C LYS A 48 2.23 11.28 9.61
N SER A 49 2.83 12.07 8.72
CA SER A 49 3.91 13.00 9.08
C SER A 49 3.45 14.12 10.03
N ALA A 50 2.14 14.43 10.03
CA ALA A 50 1.53 15.33 11.00
C ALA A 50 1.50 14.79 12.45
N THR A 51 1.60 13.47 12.63
CA THR A 51 1.44 12.82 13.96
C THR A 51 2.69 12.12 14.46
N ARG A 52 3.64 11.82 13.61
CA ARG A 52 4.90 11.15 13.93
C ARG A 52 5.99 11.43 12.91
N GLN A 53 7.24 11.18 13.28
CA GLN A 53 8.32 11.13 12.29
C GLN A 53 8.13 9.94 11.35
N VAL A 54 8.22 10.19 10.05
CA VAL A 54 8.18 9.19 9.00
C VAL A 54 9.57 9.04 8.41
N THR A 55 10.01 7.81 8.19
CA THR A 55 11.31 7.53 7.56
C THR A 55 11.37 8.16 6.17
N ASP A 56 12.54 8.66 5.78
CA ASP A 56 12.77 9.28 4.48
C ASP A 56 12.21 8.42 3.33
N GLY A 57 11.60 9.09 2.37
CA GLY A 57 10.92 8.43 1.25
C GLY A 57 11.82 7.53 0.43
N VAL A 58 13.10 7.89 0.26
CA VAL A 58 14.08 7.08 -0.49
C VAL A 58 14.31 5.73 0.21
N HIS A 59 14.43 5.72 1.53
CA HIS A 59 14.56 4.46 2.27
C HIS A 59 13.30 3.60 2.19
N ARG A 60 12.11 4.22 2.31
CA ARG A 60 10.83 3.50 2.20
C ARG A 60 10.63 2.90 0.81
N LEU A 61 10.98 3.64 -0.24
CA LEU A 61 10.95 3.17 -1.62
C LEU A 61 11.87 1.97 -1.83
N GLU A 62 13.12 2.06 -1.34
CA GLU A 62 14.09 0.97 -1.51
C GLU A 62 13.67 -0.28 -0.72
N MET A 63 13.22 -0.14 0.54
CA MET A 63 12.70 -1.27 1.30
C MET A 63 11.49 -1.92 0.62
N THR A 64 10.63 -1.13 -0.02
CA THR A 64 9.47 -1.65 -0.76
C THR A 64 9.92 -2.40 -2.02
N ARG A 65 10.92 -1.90 -2.74
CA ARG A 65 11.55 -2.63 -3.85
C ARG A 65 12.13 -3.97 -3.39
N LEU A 66 12.77 -3.99 -2.23
CA LEU A 66 13.27 -5.23 -1.64
C LEU A 66 12.14 -6.22 -1.32
N LEU A 67 11.00 -5.75 -0.80
CA LEU A 67 9.86 -6.62 -0.49
C LEU A 67 9.28 -7.31 -1.73
N PHE A 68 9.15 -6.58 -2.83
CA PHE A 68 8.51 -7.07 -4.05
C PHE A 68 9.50 -7.60 -5.11
N ARG A 69 10.82 -7.63 -4.82
CA ARG A 69 11.87 -8.00 -5.78
C ARG A 69 11.59 -9.30 -6.53
N ASP A 70 11.17 -10.31 -5.79
CA ASP A 70 11.01 -11.68 -6.29
C ASP A 70 9.54 -12.01 -6.67
N TYR A 71 8.69 -10.97 -6.78
CA TYR A 71 7.29 -11.13 -7.12
C TYR A 71 6.99 -10.43 -8.46
N SER A 72 6.87 -11.25 -9.53
CA SER A 72 6.77 -10.78 -10.93
C SER A 72 5.50 -10.01 -11.25
N ASP A 73 4.42 -10.26 -10.50
CA ASP A 73 3.09 -9.71 -10.79
C ASP A 73 2.87 -8.33 -10.15
N ALA A 74 3.92 -7.75 -9.56
CA ALA A 74 3.90 -6.39 -9.05
C ALA A 74 5.18 -5.61 -9.40
N THR A 75 5.04 -4.32 -9.64
CA THR A 75 6.15 -3.37 -9.82
C THR A 75 6.02 -2.21 -8.85
N VAL A 76 7.10 -1.94 -8.13
CA VAL A 76 7.19 -0.74 -7.27
C VAL A 76 7.53 0.46 -8.13
N THR A 77 6.68 1.47 -8.10
CA THR A 77 6.85 2.71 -8.88
C THR A 77 7.13 3.90 -7.95
N ASP A 78 7.93 4.83 -8.44
CA ASP A 78 8.27 6.10 -7.81
C ASP A 78 7.40 7.27 -8.28
N ILE A 79 6.23 6.97 -8.83
CA ILE A 79 5.34 7.98 -9.45
C ILE A 79 5.01 9.14 -8.51
N GLU A 80 4.80 8.89 -7.22
CA GLU A 80 4.50 9.94 -6.27
C GLU A 80 5.70 10.84 -5.98
N PHE A 81 6.94 10.32 -6.10
CA PHE A 81 8.16 11.12 -6.05
C PHE A 81 8.30 12.01 -7.29
N GLN A 82 7.89 11.51 -8.46
CA GLN A 82 7.88 12.30 -9.70
C GLN A 82 6.84 13.43 -9.65
N LEU A 83 5.67 13.19 -9.02
CA LEU A 83 4.64 14.20 -8.80
C LEU A 83 5.09 15.25 -7.78
N GLY A 84 5.82 14.82 -6.75
CA GLY A 84 6.28 15.68 -5.66
C GLY A 84 5.17 16.15 -4.72
N GLY A 85 5.55 16.83 -3.63
CA GLY A 85 4.61 17.35 -2.65
C GLY A 85 3.91 16.28 -1.82
N GLU A 86 2.74 16.64 -1.27
CA GLU A 86 1.89 15.76 -0.47
C GLU A 86 1.32 14.62 -1.31
N SER A 87 1.42 13.40 -0.80
CA SER A 87 0.87 12.21 -1.45
C SER A 87 -0.64 12.20 -1.47
N ASN A 88 -1.21 11.99 -2.67
CA ASN A 88 -2.63 12.03 -2.91
C ASN A 88 -3.04 10.96 -3.93
N THR A 89 -3.86 10.03 -3.50
CA THR A 89 -4.30 8.89 -4.33
C THR A 89 -5.02 9.32 -5.60
N ALA A 90 -5.83 10.40 -5.57
CA ALA A 90 -6.52 10.89 -6.75
C ALA A 90 -5.53 11.39 -7.83
N ASP A 91 -4.46 12.10 -7.43
CA ASP A 91 -3.44 12.57 -8.36
C ASP A 91 -2.58 11.42 -8.89
N THR A 92 -2.26 10.44 -8.03
CA THR A 92 -1.59 9.20 -8.43
C THR A 92 -2.38 8.45 -9.49
N LEU A 93 -3.70 8.26 -9.27
CA LEU A 93 -4.57 7.60 -10.26
C LEU A 93 -4.65 8.39 -11.57
N ARG A 94 -4.77 9.73 -11.53
CA ARG A 94 -4.74 10.59 -12.75
C ARG A 94 -3.45 10.38 -13.54
N ALA A 95 -2.30 10.39 -12.85
CA ALA A 95 -1.00 10.18 -13.48
C ALA A 95 -0.85 8.77 -14.07
N LEU A 96 -1.29 7.74 -13.35
CA LEU A 96 -1.31 6.36 -13.86
C LEU A 96 -2.26 6.21 -15.06
N ARG A 97 -3.43 6.84 -15.01
CA ARG A 97 -4.40 6.83 -16.11
C ARG A 97 -3.82 7.41 -17.40
N SER A 98 -3.01 8.45 -17.31
CA SER A 98 -2.34 9.02 -18.48
C SER A 98 -1.36 8.06 -19.16
N LYS A 99 -0.74 7.17 -18.39
CA LYS A 99 0.21 6.16 -18.87
C LYS A 99 -0.47 4.85 -19.31
N HIS A 100 -1.65 4.53 -18.76
CA HIS A 100 -2.37 3.26 -18.96
C HIS A 100 -3.84 3.51 -19.33
N GLN A 101 -4.07 4.20 -20.46
CA GLN A 101 -5.38 4.76 -20.85
C GLN A 101 -6.50 3.71 -20.98
N SER A 102 -6.18 2.47 -21.42
CA SER A 102 -7.14 1.39 -21.62
C SER A 102 -7.23 0.40 -20.45
N ALA A 103 -6.50 0.64 -19.35
CA ALA A 103 -6.52 -0.25 -18.20
C ALA A 103 -7.75 -0.02 -17.31
N GLU A 104 -8.26 -1.08 -16.71
CA GLU A 104 -9.20 -1.02 -15.59
C GLU A 104 -8.40 -0.99 -14.29
N PHE A 105 -8.58 0.06 -13.48
CA PHE A 105 -7.86 0.18 -12.20
C PHE A 105 -8.65 -0.41 -11.05
N TYR A 106 -7.95 -1.18 -10.21
CA TYR A 106 -8.41 -1.74 -8.96
C TYR A 106 -7.57 -1.14 -7.84
N LEU A 107 -8.13 -0.21 -7.05
CA LEU A 107 -7.43 0.39 -5.90
C LEU A 107 -7.50 -0.55 -4.71
N LEU A 108 -6.37 -1.11 -4.33
CA LEU A 108 -6.25 -2.05 -3.22
C LEU A 108 -6.04 -1.29 -1.90
N LEU A 109 -6.96 -1.44 -0.97
CA LEU A 109 -6.91 -0.82 0.35
C LEU A 109 -6.96 -1.88 1.44
N GLY A 110 -6.08 -1.76 2.43
CA GLY A 110 -6.31 -2.42 3.71
C GLY A 110 -7.49 -1.77 4.42
N TYR A 111 -8.16 -2.51 5.28
CA TYR A 111 -9.36 -2.07 5.99
C TYR A 111 -9.17 -0.74 6.72
N ASP A 112 -8.01 -0.56 7.39
CA ASP A 112 -7.66 0.68 8.11
C ASP A 112 -7.69 1.92 7.22
N SER A 113 -7.20 1.78 5.98
CA SER A 113 -7.17 2.84 4.99
C SER A 113 -8.55 3.12 4.41
N ALA A 114 -9.35 2.08 4.21
CA ALA A 114 -10.69 2.17 3.67
C ALA A 114 -11.65 2.94 4.61
N ILE A 115 -11.54 2.75 5.92
CA ILE A 115 -12.34 3.49 6.91
C ILE A 115 -12.15 5.01 6.76
N GLY A 116 -10.94 5.45 6.47
CA GLY A 116 -10.59 6.87 6.38
C GLY A 116 -10.81 7.52 5.01
N ILE A 117 -11.30 6.80 4.01
CA ILE A 117 -11.31 7.27 2.60
C ILE A 117 -12.06 8.59 2.39
N GLU A 118 -13.11 8.87 3.19
CA GLU A 118 -13.86 10.13 3.11
C GLU A 118 -13.03 11.36 3.53
N THR A 119 -11.93 11.16 4.26
CA THR A 119 -11.01 12.24 4.66
C THR A 119 -9.92 12.48 3.61
N TRP A 120 -9.85 11.65 2.57
CA TRP A 120 -8.86 11.80 1.52
C TRP A 120 -9.23 12.94 0.58
N ARG A 121 -8.23 13.49 -0.10
CA ARG A 121 -8.46 14.52 -1.11
C ARG A 121 -9.15 13.91 -2.33
N ASP A 122 -10.22 14.56 -2.79
CA ASP A 122 -11.00 14.17 -3.98
C ASP A 122 -11.49 12.69 -3.97
N PRO A 123 -12.18 12.22 -2.92
CA PRO A 123 -12.57 10.80 -2.84
C PRO A 123 -13.48 10.36 -3.99
N ASN A 124 -14.30 11.25 -4.53
CA ASN A 124 -15.15 10.95 -5.68
C ASN A 124 -14.31 10.65 -6.95
N VAL A 125 -13.20 11.37 -7.15
CA VAL A 125 -12.27 11.09 -8.26
C VAL A 125 -11.66 9.70 -8.14
N ILE A 126 -11.37 9.24 -6.93
CA ILE A 126 -10.86 7.89 -6.68
C ILE A 126 -11.88 6.85 -7.12
N LEU A 127 -13.15 7.03 -6.75
CA LEU A 127 -14.25 6.12 -7.11
C LEU A 127 -14.58 6.13 -8.60
N ASP A 128 -14.46 7.29 -9.24
CA ASP A 128 -14.71 7.42 -10.70
C ASP A 128 -13.60 6.78 -11.52
N GLN A 129 -12.37 6.71 -11.01
CA GLN A 129 -11.20 6.24 -11.75
C GLN A 129 -10.81 4.80 -11.46
N SER A 130 -11.31 4.20 -10.37
CA SER A 130 -10.94 2.86 -9.97
C SER A 130 -12.08 2.11 -9.30
N GLN A 131 -12.10 0.79 -9.46
CA GLN A 131 -12.87 -0.09 -8.60
C GLN A 131 -12.12 -0.22 -7.26
N VAL A 132 -12.73 0.19 -6.16
CA VAL A 132 -12.12 0.03 -4.85
C VAL A 132 -12.25 -1.42 -4.38
N VAL A 133 -11.14 -1.95 -3.87
CA VAL A 133 -11.03 -3.29 -3.31
C VAL A 133 -10.58 -3.15 -1.86
N VAL A 134 -11.37 -3.64 -0.93
CA VAL A 134 -11.04 -3.63 0.49
C VAL A 134 -10.61 -5.01 0.92
N VAL A 135 -9.37 -5.12 1.39
CA VAL A 135 -8.81 -6.37 1.89
C VAL A 135 -8.96 -6.41 3.41
N GLU A 136 -9.71 -7.40 3.88
CA GLU A 136 -10.00 -7.58 5.29
C GLU A 136 -8.75 -7.99 6.08
N ARG A 137 -8.70 -7.59 7.33
CA ARG A 137 -7.66 -7.96 8.29
C ARG A 137 -8.30 -8.54 9.56
N PRO A 138 -7.60 -9.45 10.25
CA PRO A 138 -8.04 -9.91 11.56
C PRO A 138 -8.29 -8.73 12.51
N GLY A 139 -9.40 -8.77 13.24
CA GLY A 139 -9.75 -7.74 14.23
C GLY A 139 -10.68 -6.61 13.74
N PHE A 140 -10.94 -6.49 12.43
CA PHE A 140 -11.81 -5.44 11.87
C PHE A 140 -13.21 -5.89 11.44
N THR A 141 -13.64 -7.08 11.80
CA THR A 141 -14.89 -7.69 11.35
C THR A 141 -16.18 -6.94 11.75
N ASN A 142 -16.10 -5.97 12.67
CA ASN A 142 -17.26 -5.24 13.18
C ASN A 142 -17.24 -3.71 12.91
N VAL A 143 -16.26 -3.21 12.19
CA VAL A 143 -16.19 -1.77 11.86
C VAL A 143 -16.92 -1.54 10.54
N LYS A 144 -17.91 -0.66 10.53
CA LYS A 144 -18.68 -0.35 9.32
C LYS A 144 -17.87 0.56 8.40
N LEU A 145 -17.72 0.14 7.14
CA LEU A 145 -17.12 0.99 6.11
C LEU A 145 -18.02 2.21 5.78
N PRO A 146 -17.42 3.33 5.35
CA PRO A 146 -18.16 4.47 4.85
C PRO A 146 -19.11 4.10 3.71
N SER A 147 -20.28 4.75 3.66
CA SER A 147 -21.30 4.47 2.62
C SER A 147 -20.82 4.71 1.19
N ILE A 148 -19.85 5.59 1.01
CA ILE A 148 -19.18 5.86 -0.29
C ILE A 148 -18.52 4.59 -0.86
N LEU A 149 -18.21 3.59 -0.02
CA LEU A 149 -17.62 2.30 -0.41
C LEU A 149 -18.65 1.17 -0.55
N SER A 150 -19.96 1.49 -0.66
CA SER A 150 -21.02 0.48 -0.77
C SER A 150 -20.88 -0.46 -2.00
N SER A 151 -20.15 -0.04 -3.03
CA SER A 151 -19.83 -0.84 -4.23
C SER A 151 -18.43 -1.44 -4.22
N ALA A 152 -17.68 -1.33 -3.12
CA ALA A 152 -16.34 -1.89 -3.03
C ALA A 152 -16.37 -3.42 -3.08
N ILE A 153 -15.37 -4.00 -3.72
CA ILE A 153 -15.12 -5.44 -3.66
C ILE A 153 -14.47 -5.76 -2.31
N HIS A 154 -14.91 -6.81 -1.66
CA HIS A 154 -14.33 -7.29 -0.41
C HIS A 154 -13.55 -8.57 -0.66
N LEU A 155 -12.28 -8.58 -0.23
CA LEU A 155 -11.44 -9.76 -0.28
C LEU A 155 -11.04 -10.18 1.15
N GLN A 156 -10.93 -11.48 1.35
CA GLN A 156 -10.37 -12.02 2.58
C GLN A 156 -8.84 -11.85 2.54
N GLY A 157 -8.29 -11.06 3.45
CA GLY A 157 -6.85 -10.92 3.58
C GLY A 157 -6.21 -12.14 4.25
N ALA A 158 -4.90 -12.29 4.05
CA ALA A 158 -4.14 -13.27 4.81
C ALA A 158 -4.27 -13.00 6.33
N ASN A 159 -4.39 -14.06 7.10
CA ASN A 159 -4.50 -13.98 8.57
C ASN A 159 -3.13 -13.63 9.20
N LEU A 160 -2.60 -12.45 8.87
CA LEU A 160 -1.33 -11.93 9.37
C LEU A 160 -1.58 -10.70 10.24
N ASP A 161 -1.39 -10.85 11.54
CA ASP A 161 -1.42 -9.74 12.49
C ASP A 161 -0.05 -9.02 12.50
N ILE A 162 0.24 -8.32 11.40
CA ILE A 162 1.50 -7.58 11.20
C ILE A 162 1.16 -6.14 10.80
N SER A 163 1.71 -5.16 11.53
CA SER A 163 1.62 -3.75 11.17
C SER A 163 2.99 -3.06 11.20
N SER A 164 3.14 -2.02 10.39
CA SER A 164 4.35 -1.18 10.44
C SER A 164 4.56 -0.55 11.82
N GLU A 165 3.49 -0.19 12.51
CA GLU A 165 3.53 0.37 13.86
C GLU A 165 4.14 -0.61 14.86
N THR A 166 3.61 -1.85 14.90
CA THR A 166 4.16 -2.91 15.75
C THR A 166 5.63 -3.20 15.43
N ILE A 167 6.00 -3.18 14.13
CA ILE A 167 7.40 -3.41 13.73
C ILE A 167 8.30 -2.30 14.24
N ARG A 168 7.91 -1.03 14.11
CA ARG A 168 8.70 0.11 14.62
C ARG A 168 8.87 0.01 16.13
N SER A 169 7.78 -0.21 16.88
CA SER A 169 7.85 -0.37 18.35
C SER A 169 8.80 -1.51 18.76
N ARG A 170 8.79 -2.64 18.05
CA ARG A 170 9.73 -3.74 18.30
C ARG A 170 11.17 -3.36 17.98
N LEU A 171 11.41 -2.60 16.90
CA LEU A 171 12.75 -2.14 16.53
C LEU A 171 13.33 -1.17 17.59
N GLU A 172 12.51 -0.23 18.08
CA GLU A 172 12.85 0.69 19.16
C GLU A 172 13.21 -0.04 20.45
N ASN A 173 12.55 -1.18 20.75
CA ASN A 173 12.81 -2.02 21.91
C ASN A 173 13.83 -3.15 21.65
N GLU A 174 14.53 -3.15 20.51
CA GLU A 174 15.49 -4.18 20.11
C GLU A 174 14.91 -5.62 20.08
N GLU A 175 13.60 -5.75 19.86
CA GLU A 175 12.90 -7.02 19.82
C GLU A 175 13.02 -7.71 18.45
N ASN A 176 12.76 -9.02 18.43
CA ASN A 176 12.82 -9.83 17.21
C ASN A 176 11.65 -9.53 16.26
N ILE A 177 11.97 -9.18 15.01
CA ILE A 177 11.03 -8.91 13.91
C ILE A 177 11.13 -9.88 12.73
N SER A 178 11.90 -10.97 12.87
CA SER A 178 12.21 -11.89 11.76
C SER A 178 10.97 -12.54 11.11
N GLY A 179 9.88 -12.70 11.86
CA GLY A 179 8.61 -13.22 11.32
C GLY A 179 7.84 -12.21 10.46
N ALA A 180 8.04 -10.91 10.68
CA ALA A 180 7.23 -9.84 10.09
C ALA A 180 7.80 -9.31 8.78
N ILE A 181 9.13 -9.22 8.66
CA ILE A 181 9.81 -8.68 7.48
C ILE A 181 10.87 -9.67 6.95
N PRO A 182 11.13 -9.69 5.62
CA PRO A 182 12.22 -10.46 5.04
C PRO A 182 13.60 -10.03 5.53
N ASP A 183 14.57 -10.95 5.50
CA ASP A 183 15.94 -10.71 5.96
C ASP A 183 16.62 -9.55 5.24
N GLN A 184 16.38 -9.42 3.93
CA GLN A 184 16.93 -8.33 3.13
C GLN A 184 16.50 -6.94 3.63
N ILE A 185 15.25 -6.80 4.10
CA ILE A 185 14.75 -5.55 4.68
C ILE A 185 15.33 -5.34 6.08
N ARG A 186 15.45 -6.40 6.90
CA ARG A 186 16.12 -6.31 8.20
C ARG A 186 17.56 -5.82 8.07
N ASN A 187 18.30 -6.40 7.12
CA ASN A 187 19.68 -6.02 6.85
C ASN A 187 19.79 -4.58 6.36
N TYR A 188 18.84 -4.13 5.52
CA TYR A 188 18.76 -2.76 5.07
C TYR A 188 18.53 -1.79 6.23
N ILE A 189 17.54 -2.07 7.09
CA ILE A 189 17.24 -1.28 8.30
C ILE A 189 18.47 -1.18 9.19
N ALA A 190 19.12 -2.31 9.49
CA ALA A 190 20.31 -2.35 10.34
C ALA A 190 21.49 -1.58 9.74
N GLY A 191 21.73 -1.74 8.43
CA GLY A 191 22.83 -1.08 7.72
C GLY A 191 22.70 0.44 7.62
N HIS A 192 21.48 0.96 7.69
CA HIS A 192 21.20 2.40 7.64
C HIS A 192 20.80 3.00 8.98
N GLY A 193 20.80 2.21 10.07
CA GLY A 193 20.44 2.68 11.41
C GLY A 193 19.00 3.21 11.52
N LEU A 194 18.06 2.68 10.70
CA LEU A 194 16.68 3.15 10.69
C LEU A 194 15.90 2.64 11.91
N TYR A 195 14.91 3.44 12.36
CA TYR A 195 14.03 3.11 13.50
C TYR A 195 14.77 2.88 14.83
N ARG A 196 15.89 3.57 15.02
CA ARG A 196 16.63 3.66 16.30
C ARG A 196 16.53 5.10 16.79
N GLU A 197 16.22 5.29 18.05
CA GLU A 197 16.38 6.59 18.71
C GLU A 197 17.87 6.93 18.95
#